data_c74ffffa1bc48a5930d99c8d001b8db0
#
_entry.id   c74ffffa1bc48a5930d99c8d001b8db0
#
_cell.length_a   1.000
_cell.length_b   1.000
_cell.length_c   1.000
_cell.angle_alpha   90.00
_cell.angle_beta   90.00
_cell.angle_gamma   90.00
#
_symmetry.space_group_name_H-M   'P 1'
#
loop_
_entity.id
_entity.type
_entity.pdbx_description
1 polymer ?
#
loop_
_entity_poly.entity_id
_entity_poly.type
_entity_poly.pdbx_seq_one_letter_code
_entity_poly.pdbx_strand_id
1 'polypeptide(L)'
;MKPHLKNFNTIYLLCEVSFENAPSIYKKFSGEDKPLSIVLRYDNKSEPKIDLQRTVELEPKTEKVNLGILGAGNFASTTILPILKELKKDCQVLGIASSTGLSSESLATNFKIKNKYPTEEEILNSEEIDAVLILTPHFNHSELVIKALNKGKSIY
;
A
#
# COMPACT_ATOMS: atom_id res chain seq x y z
N MET A 1 -32.01 14.37 -23.95
CA MET A 1 -33.07 14.46 -22.93
C MET A 1 -32.41 14.37 -21.57
N LYS A 2 -32.20 15.51 -20.88
CA LYS A 2 -31.52 15.55 -19.55
C LYS A 2 -32.57 15.22 -18.48
N PRO A 3 -32.33 14.35 -17.53
CA PRO A 3 -33.26 14.13 -16.42
C PRO A 3 -33.30 15.38 -15.53
N HIS A 4 -34.48 15.95 -15.35
CA HIS A 4 -34.77 16.97 -14.36
C HIS A 4 -34.65 16.35 -12.94
N LEU A 5 -33.54 16.61 -12.24
CA LEU A 5 -33.47 16.43 -10.80
C LEU A 5 -34.12 17.64 -10.14
N LYS A 6 -35.37 17.46 -9.69
CA LYS A 6 -36.11 18.43 -8.91
C LYS A 6 -35.53 18.56 -7.51
N ASN A 7 -35.15 19.79 -7.17
CA ASN A 7 -35.09 20.42 -5.83
C ASN A 7 -34.99 19.48 -4.62
N PHE A 8 -33.78 19.05 -4.32
CA PHE A 8 -33.38 18.87 -2.94
C PHE A 8 -32.43 20.03 -2.59
N ASN A 9 -32.54 20.59 -1.41
CA ASN A 9 -31.57 21.53 -0.83
C ASN A 9 -30.22 20.82 -0.59
N THR A 10 -29.53 20.46 -1.67
CA THR A 10 -28.34 19.60 -1.68
C THR A 10 -27.09 20.44 -1.95
N ILE A 11 -27.08 21.70 -1.45
CA ILE A 11 -26.04 22.69 -1.80
C ILE A 11 -24.68 22.38 -1.14
N TYR A 12 -24.62 21.43 -0.19
CA TYR A 12 -23.39 21.15 0.57
C TYR A 12 -22.78 19.75 0.35
N LEU A 13 -23.29 18.99 -0.60
CA LEU A 13 -22.94 17.56 -0.75
C LEU A 13 -21.83 17.27 -1.75
N LEU A 14 -21.63 18.15 -2.73
CA LEU A 14 -20.68 17.96 -3.83
C LEU A 14 -19.83 19.22 -4.01
N CYS A 15 -18.55 19.11 -3.71
CA CYS A 15 -17.56 20.13 -4.05
C CYS A 15 -16.79 19.65 -5.30
N GLU A 16 -16.94 20.35 -6.41
CA GLU A 16 -16.18 20.09 -7.63
C GLU A 16 -14.93 20.97 -7.64
N VAL A 17 -13.77 20.36 -7.78
CA VAL A 17 -12.46 21.02 -7.68
C VAL A 17 -11.56 20.54 -8.80
N SER A 18 -10.75 21.42 -9.36
CA SER A 18 -9.72 21.03 -10.33
C SER A 18 -8.66 20.16 -9.65
N PHE A 19 -8.11 19.19 -10.38
CA PHE A 19 -7.13 18.23 -9.85
C PHE A 19 -5.90 18.92 -9.28
N GLU A 20 -5.45 20.04 -9.84
CA GLU A 20 -4.31 20.83 -9.38
C GLU A 20 -4.51 21.34 -7.93
N ASN A 21 -5.77 21.55 -7.53
CA ASN A 21 -6.13 22.00 -6.19
C ASN A 21 -6.40 20.85 -5.20
N ALA A 22 -6.28 19.59 -5.63
CA ALA A 22 -6.51 18.43 -4.79
C ALA A 22 -5.75 18.48 -3.45
N PRO A 23 -4.43 18.81 -3.39
CA PRO A 23 -3.71 18.84 -2.12
C PRO A 23 -4.27 19.83 -1.08
N SER A 24 -4.80 20.98 -1.55
CA SER A 24 -5.40 21.99 -0.67
C SER A 24 -6.76 21.54 -0.13
N ILE A 25 -7.51 20.80 -0.92
CA ILE A 25 -8.83 20.27 -0.56
C ILE A 25 -8.71 19.10 0.41
N TYR A 26 -7.73 18.22 0.24
CA TYR A 26 -7.50 17.13 1.20
C TYR A 26 -7.23 17.63 2.63
N LYS A 27 -6.59 18.80 2.78
CA LYS A 27 -6.41 19.44 4.09
C LYS A 27 -7.73 19.85 4.75
N LYS A 28 -8.78 20.18 3.99
CA LYS A 28 -10.10 20.52 4.51
C LYS A 28 -10.85 19.33 5.11
N PHE A 29 -10.53 18.10 4.71
CA PHE A 29 -11.12 16.89 5.30
C PHE A 29 -10.77 16.72 6.79
N SER A 30 -9.75 17.39 7.27
CA SER A 30 -9.36 17.39 8.68
C SER A 30 -10.05 18.49 9.52
N GLY A 31 -10.83 19.39 8.88
CA GLY A 31 -11.52 20.52 9.53
C GLY A 31 -12.95 20.19 9.94
N GLU A 32 -13.61 21.16 10.59
CA GLU A 32 -15.01 21.05 11.03
C GLU A 32 -16.00 21.10 9.86
N ASP A 33 -15.71 21.87 8.82
CA ASP A 33 -16.52 21.99 7.58
C ASP A 33 -16.13 20.93 6.53
N LYS A 34 -16.38 19.69 6.85
CA LYS A 34 -16.05 18.58 5.93
C LYS A 34 -17.10 18.45 4.84
N PRO A 35 -16.74 18.54 3.53
CA PRO A 35 -17.66 18.18 2.48
C PRO A 35 -17.95 16.68 2.52
N LEU A 36 -19.19 16.28 2.23
CA LEU A 36 -19.56 14.87 2.15
C LEU A 36 -18.90 14.16 0.98
N SER A 37 -18.65 14.87 -0.10
CA SER A 37 -18.03 14.33 -1.31
C SER A 37 -17.29 15.42 -2.07
N ILE A 38 -16.17 15.04 -2.67
CA ILE A 38 -15.41 15.92 -3.58
C ILE A 38 -15.26 15.18 -4.91
N VAL A 39 -15.54 15.90 -6.00
CA VAL A 39 -15.27 15.45 -7.36
C VAL A 39 -14.07 16.23 -7.89
N LEU A 40 -13.01 15.52 -8.25
CA LEU A 40 -11.85 16.10 -8.90
C LEU A 40 -12.09 16.14 -10.40
N ARG A 41 -11.97 17.35 -10.99
CA ARG A 41 -12.04 17.53 -12.43
C ARG A 41 -10.63 17.47 -13.01
N TYR A 42 -10.45 16.58 -13.95
CA TYR A 42 -9.21 16.46 -14.72
C TYR A 42 -9.36 17.19 -16.04
N ASP A 43 -8.45 18.10 -16.35
CA ASP A 43 -8.37 18.67 -17.69
C ASP A 43 -7.65 17.67 -18.60
N ASN A 44 -8.42 17.04 -19.51
CA ASN A 44 -7.92 16.01 -20.44
C ASN A 44 -6.87 16.49 -21.46
N LYS A 45 -6.16 17.58 -21.19
CA LYS A 45 -5.23 18.21 -22.15
C LYS A 45 -3.79 17.73 -22.08
N SER A 46 -3.42 16.93 -21.14
CA SER A 46 -2.07 16.36 -21.05
C SER A 46 -2.15 14.87 -20.75
N GLU A 47 -2.02 14.04 -21.78
CA GLU A 47 -1.59 12.67 -21.54
C GLU A 47 -0.18 12.74 -20.92
N PRO A 48 0.02 12.25 -19.69
CA PRO A 48 1.37 12.12 -19.17
C PRO A 48 2.11 11.18 -20.13
N LYS A 49 3.15 11.68 -20.79
CA LYS A 49 4.10 10.81 -21.48
C LYS A 49 4.81 9.99 -20.40
N ILE A 50 4.21 8.89 -20.03
CA ILE A 50 4.89 7.88 -19.21
C ILE A 50 5.95 7.29 -20.14
N ASP A 51 7.21 7.62 -19.90
CA ASP A 51 8.32 6.96 -20.56
C ASP A 51 8.42 5.52 -20.01
N LEU A 52 7.73 4.61 -20.69
CA LEU A 52 7.70 3.18 -20.33
C LEU A 52 9.01 2.44 -20.70
N GLN A 53 10.07 3.15 -21.09
CA GLN A 53 11.31 2.53 -21.58
C GLN A 53 12.29 2.10 -20.48
N ARG A 54 11.89 2.03 -19.22
CA ARG A 54 12.67 1.31 -18.22
C ARG A 54 12.14 -0.12 -18.06
N THR A 55 12.36 -0.95 -19.07
CA THR A 55 12.41 -2.38 -18.86
C THR A 55 13.70 -2.70 -18.10
N VAL A 56 13.61 -2.87 -16.80
CA VAL A 56 14.64 -3.54 -16.05
C VAL A 56 14.50 -5.01 -16.40
N GLU A 57 15.43 -5.55 -17.20
CA GLU A 57 15.54 -7.00 -17.36
C GLU A 57 15.94 -7.56 -15.98
N LEU A 58 14.95 -8.07 -15.27
CA LEU A 58 15.18 -8.81 -14.05
C LEU A 58 15.60 -10.21 -14.45
N GLU A 59 16.86 -10.56 -14.19
CA GLU A 59 17.30 -11.95 -14.24
C GLU A 59 16.37 -12.77 -13.33
N PRO A 60 15.75 -13.85 -13.86
CA PRO A 60 14.86 -14.66 -13.05
C PRO A 60 15.63 -15.29 -11.90
N LYS A 61 15.24 -15.02 -10.67
CA LYS A 61 15.80 -15.68 -9.49
C LYS A 61 15.48 -17.17 -9.57
N THR A 62 16.48 -18.02 -9.56
CA THR A 62 16.32 -19.48 -9.54
C THR A 62 15.98 -20.01 -8.14
N GLU A 63 16.14 -19.18 -7.12
CA GLU A 63 15.87 -19.48 -5.72
C GLU A 63 14.54 -18.86 -5.27
N LYS A 64 14.04 -19.37 -4.14
CA LYS A 64 12.81 -18.81 -3.52
C LYS A 64 12.97 -17.34 -3.20
N VAL A 65 11.92 -16.59 -3.47
CA VAL A 65 11.84 -15.17 -3.10
C VAL A 65 11.62 -15.05 -1.59
N ASN A 66 12.50 -14.34 -0.92
CA ASN A 66 12.40 -14.05 0.50
C ASN A 66 11.57 -12.81 0.74
N LEU A 67 10.48 -12.95 1.46
CA LEU A 67 9.50 -11.89 1.71
C LEU A 67 9.59 -11.35 3.13
N GLY A 68 9.49 -10.02 3.23
CA GLY A 68 9.18 -9.32 4.47
C GLY A 68 7.75 -8.75 4.40
N ILE A 69 7.00 -8.84 5.50
CA ILE A 69 5.64 -8.29 5.58
C ILE A 69 5.63 -7.11 6.54
N LEU A 70 5.23 -5.95 6.04
CA LEU A 70 5.00 -4.73 6.82
C LEU A 70 3.50 -4.54 7.02
N GLY A 71 3.04 -4.82 8.24
CA GLY A 71 1.62 -4.79 8.60
C GLY A 71 1.05 -6.17 8.90
N ALA A 72 0.72 -6.43 10.17
CA ALA A 72 0.17 -7.69 10.67
C ALA A 72 -1.34 -7.55 10.98
N GLY A 73 -2.08 -6.93 10.06
CA GLY A 73 -3.51 -6.70 10.20
C GLY A 73 -4.38 -7.88 9.74
N ASN A 74 -5.69 -7.66 9.74
CA ASN A 74 -6.67 -8.67 9.34
C ASN A 74 -6.45 -9.15 7.90
N PHE A 75 -6.14 -8.25 6.95
CA PHE A 75 -5.88 -8.62 5.57
C PHE A 75 -4.65 -9.53 5.41
N ALA A 76 -3.60 -9.25 6.18
CA ALA A 76 -2.43 -10.12 6.22
C ALA A 76 -2.80 -11.54 6.69
N SER A 77 -3.56 -11.65 7.79
CA SER A 77 -3.91 -12.93 8.41
C SER A 77 -4.93 -13.75 7.63
N THR A 78 -5.97 -13.10 7.06
CA THR A 78 -7.09 -13.81 6.44
C THR A 78 -6.91 -14.05 4.94
N THR A 79 -6.08 -13.26 4.29
CA THR A 79 -5.93 -13.32 2.83
C THR A 79 -4.50 -13.62 2.41
N ILE A 80 -3.54 -12.79 2.78
CA ILE A 80 -2.19 -12.88 2.22
C ILE A 80 -1.42 -14.10 2.74
N LEU A 81 -1.35 -14.30 4.05
CA LEU A 81 -0.60 -15.42 4.62
C LEU A 81 -1.10 -16.80 4.22
N PRO A 82 -2.43 -17.06 4.11
CA PRO A 82 -2.93 -18.30 3.54
C PRO A 82 -2.45 -18.54 2.11
N ILE A 83 -2.48 -17.53 1.24
CA ILE A 83 -2.00 -17.62 -0.15
C ILE A 83 -0.50 -17.92 -0.18
N LEU A 84 0.30 -17.16 0.58
CA LEU A 84 1.76 -17.38 0.65
C LEU A 84 2.12 -18.78 1.17
N LYS A 85 1.29 -19.36 2.04
CA LYS A 85 1.47 -20.74 2.50
C LYS A 85 1.31 -21.76 1.37
N GLU A 86 0.44 -21.50 0.40
CA GLU A 86 0.28 -22.35 -0.79
C GLU A 86 1.46 -22.17 -1.75
N LEU A 87 2.02 -20.95 -1.84
CA LEU A 87 3.15 -20.60 -2.71
C LEU A 87 4.53 -20.89 -2.07
N LYS A 88 4.60 -21.74 -1.04
CA LYS A 88 5.84 -22.04 -0.30
C LYS A 88 6.98 -22.64 -1.12
N LYS A 89 6.72 -23.04 -2.37
CA LYS A 89 7.76 -23.51 -3.30
C LYS A 89 8.50 -22.33 -3.94
N ASP A 90 7.78 -21.21 -4.15
CA ASP A 90 8.25 -20.06 -4.91
C ASP A 90 8.72 -18.93 -4.00
N CYS A 91 8.13 -18.82 -2.79
CA CYS A 91 8.49 -17.79 -1.83
C CYS A 91 8.47 -18.29 -0.39
N GLN A 92 9.12 -17.53 0.50
CA GLN A 92 9.08 -17.74 1.95
C GLN A 92 9.05 -16.41 2.70
N VAL A 93 8.29 -16.38 3.79
CA VAL A 93 8.23 -15.20 4.66
C VAL A 93 9.31 -15.33 5.73
N LEU A 94 10.25 -14.39 5.77
CA LEU A 94 11.32 -14.33 6.76
C LEU A 94 11.00 -13.43 7.95
N GLY A 95 10.13 -12.44 7.77
CA GLY A 95 9.75 -11.51 8.82
C GLY A 95 8.38 -10.91 8.62
N ILE A 96 7.71 -10.63 9.75
CA ILE A 96 6.45 -9.89 9.80
C ILE A 96 6.60 -8.82 10.87
N ALA A 97 6.41 -7.57 10.50
CA ALA A 97 6.42 -6.44 11.41
C ALA A 97 5.05 -5.80 11.56
N SER A 98 4.78 -5.26 12.73
CA SER A 98 3.61 -4.42 13.01
C SER A 98 3.99 -3.33 14.01
N SER A 99 3.25 -2.24 14.01
CA SER A 99 3.50 -1.11 14.92
C SER A 99 3.46 -1.47 16.41
N THR A 100 2.70 -2.49 16.79
CA THR A 100 2.57 -2.94 18.19
C THR A 100 3.43 -4.16 18.53
N GLY A 101 3.99 -4.87 17.55
CA GLY A 101 4.74 -6.10 17.73
C GLY A 101 3.87 -7.34 18.07
N LEU A 102 2.87 -7.20 18.92
CA LEU A 102 2.04 -8.33 19.41
C LEU A 102 1.30 -9.08 18.28
N SER A 103 0.72 -8.35 17.33
CA SER A 103 0.01 -8.97 16.20
C SER A 103 0.95 -9.69 15.25
N SER A 104 2.15 -9.19 15.03
CA SER A 104 3.16 -9.85 14.19
C SER A 104 3.68 -11.14 14.82
N GLU A 105 3.91 -11.18 16.11
CA GLU A 105 4.34 -12.38 16.85
C GLU A 105 3.27 -13.47 16.84
N SER A 106 2.00 -13.09 17.08
CA SER A 106 0.86 -14.00 17.00
C SER A 106 0.72 -14.61 15.59
N LEU A 107 0.82 -13.79 14.53
CA LEU A 107 0.75 -14.29 13.17
C LEU A 107 1.93 -15.18 12.80
N ALA A 108 3.15 -14.81 13.19
CA ALA A 108 4.34 -15.62 12.96
C ALA A 108 4.19 -17.01 13.58
N THR A 109 3.66 -17.08 14.80
CA THR A 109 3.38 -18.35 15.50
C THR A 109 2.32 -19.18 14.78
N ASN A 110 1.18 -18.57 14.44
CA ASN A 110 0.04 -19.25 13.80
C ASN A 110 0.39 -19.82 12.41
N PHE A 111 1.21 -19.10 11.66
CA PHE A 111 1.65 -19.50 10.31
C PHE A 111 2.99 -20.24 10.29
N LYS A 112 3.57 -20.54 11.48
CA LYS A 112 4.86 -21.25 11.64
C LYS A 112 6.01 -20.55 10.91
N ILE A 113 6.03 -19.23 10.94
CA ILE A 113 7.09 -18.39 10.37
C ILE A 113 8.14 -18.18 11.47
N LYS A 114 9.40 -18.36 11.14
CA LYS A 114 10.49 -18.17 12.12
C LYS A 114 10.65 -16.71 12.59
N ASN A 115 10.07 -15.77 11.88
CA ASN A 115 10.10 -14.32 12.14
C ASN A 115 11.49 -13.81 12.52
N LYS A 116 12.48 -14.05 11.66
CA LYS A 116 13.87 -13.63 11.86
C LYS A 116 14.00 -12.10 12.00
N TYR A 117 13.06 -11.36 11.43
CA TYR A 117 13.05 -9.89 11.32
C TYR A 117 11.71 -9.36 11.83
N PRO A 118 11.56 -9.16 13.15
CA PRO A 118 10.27 -8.76 13.75
C PRO A 118 9.95 -7.26 13.63
N THR A 119 10.90 -6.41 13.25
CA THR A 119 10.69 -4.97 13.09
C THR A 119 10.75 -4.53 11.64
N GLU A 120 10.07 -3.40 11.32
CA GLU A 120 10.10 -2.82 9.96
C GLU A 120 11.53 -2.49 9.53
N GLU A 121 12.32 -1.95 10.43
CA GLU A 121 13.70 -1.57 10.16
C GLU A 121 14.60 -2.78 9.87
N GLU A 122 14.45 -3.86 10.61
CA GLU A 122 15.19 -5.10 10.36
C GLU A 122 14.80 -5.72 9.02
N ILE A 123 13.50 -5.72 8.67
CA ILE A 123 13.01 -6.19 7.37
C ILE A 123 13.63 -5.37 6.25
N LEU A 124 13.60 -4.04 6.35
CA LEU A 124 14.09 -3.15 5.30
C LEU A 124 15.62 -3.19 5.15
N ASN A 125 16.36 -3.39 6.25
CA ASN A 125 17.82 -3.43 6.24
C ASN A 125 18.41 -4.82 5.92
N SER A 126 17.61 -5.88 5.96
CA SER A 126 18.09 -7.24 5.73
C SER A 126 18.46 -7.48 4.26
N GLU A 127 19.64 -7.94 3.99
CA GLU A 127 20.08 -8.37 2.65
C GLU A 127 19.44 -9.69 2.21
N GLU A 128 18.95 -10.51 3.15
CA GLU A 128 18.27 -11.77 2.84
C GLU A 128 16.84 -11.56 2.29
N ILE A 129 16.23 -10.39 2.51
CA ILE A 129 14.88 -10.10 2.04
C ILE A 129 14.94 -9.45 0.66
N ASP A 130 14.29 -10.08 -0.29
CA ASP A 130 14.23 -9.66 -1.68
C ASP A 130 13.10 -8.66 -1.96
N ALA A 131 11.95 -8.92 -1.35
CA ALA A 131 10.75 -8.14 -1.58
C ALA A 131 9.97 -7.89 -0.29
N VAL A 132 9.24 -6.78 -0.24
CA VAL A 132 8.37 -6.44 0.88
C VAL A 132 6.92 -6.28 0.42
N LEU A 133 6.01 -6.82 1.23
CA LEU A 133 4.57 -6.62 1.10
C LEU A 133 4.13 -5.58 2.12
N ILE A 134 3.62 -4.44 1.64
CA ILE A 134 3.17 -3.34 2.49
C ILE A 134 1.66 -3.46 2.70
N LEU A 135 1.27 -3.99 3.86
CA LEU A 135 -0.11 -4.28 4.25
C LEU A 135 -0.57 -3.38 5.42
N THR A 136 0.11 -2.26 5.61
CA THR A 136 -0.23 -1.24 6.61
C THR A 136 -1.44 -0.40 6.16
N PRO A 137 -2.02 0.46 7.04
CA PRO A 137 -2.98 1.46 6.61
C PRO A 137 -2.43 2.39 5.52
N HIS A 138 -3.28 2.82 4.59
CA HIS A 138 -2.88 3.56 3.38
C HIS A 138 -2.03 4.81 3.63
N PHE A 139 -2.23 5.51 4.75
CA PHE A 139 -1.47 6.73 5.06
C PHE A 139 0.03 6.50 5.27
N ASN A 140 0.45 5.26 5.58
CA ASN A 140 1.87 4.89 5.77
C ASN A 140 2.53 4.38 4.49
N HIS A 141 1.76 4.06 3.45
CA HIS A 141 2.28 3.38 2.25
C HIS A 141 3.38 4.20 1.57
N SER A 142 3.16 5.49 1.35
CA SER A 142 4.14 6.33 0.63
C SER A 142 5.51 6.37 1.31
N GLU A 143 5.53 6.49 2.63
CA GLU A 143 6.77 6.52 3.41
C GLU A 143 7.50 5.16 3.35
N LEU A 144 6.77 4.06 3.55
CA LEU A 144 7.33 2.71 3.53
C LEU A 144 7.83 2.32 2.13
N VAL A 145 7.11 2.71 1.07
CA VAL A 145 7.54 2.52 -0.31
C VAL A 145 8.88 3.22 -0.56
N ILE A 146 9.00 4.50 -0.19
CA ILE A 146 10.24 5.26 -0.36
C ILE A 146 11.38 4.61 0.43
N LYS A 147 11.16 4.21 1.68
CA LYS A 147 12.17 3.51 2.49
C LYS A 147 12.61 2.20 1.84
N ALA A 148 11.68 1.39 1.37
CA ALA A 148 11.97 0.11 0.74
C ALA A 148 12.75 0.26 -0.57
N LEU A 149 12.36 1.22 -1.43
CA LEU A 149 13.07 1.53 -2.67
C LEU A 149 14.51 2.00 -2.40
N ASN A 150 14.72 2.85 -1.39
CA ASN A 150 16.05 3.31 -1.00
C ASN A 150 16.95 2.18 -0.50
N LYS A 151 16.36 1.06 -0.06
CA LYS A 151 17.05 -0.17 0.37
C LYS A 151 17.14 -1.22 -0.76
N GLY A 152 16.74 -0.87 -1.99
CA GLY A 152 16.81 -1.76 -3.15
C GLY A 152 15.83 -2.94 -3.09
N LYS A 153 14.75 -2.84 -2.28
CA LYS A 153 13.75 -3.89 -2.17
C LYS A 153 12.72 -3.81 -3.30
N SER A 154 12.30 -4.96 -3.81
CA SER A 154 11.08 -5.06 -4.60
C SER A 154 9.85 -4.85 -3.69
N ILE A 155 8.77 -4.24 -4.22
CA ILE A 155 7.61 -3.85 -3.40
C ILE A 155 6.32 -4.35 -4.06
N TYR A 156 5.42 -4.81 -3.21
CA TYR A 156 4.05 -5.13 -3.58
C TYR A 156 3.08 -4.46 -2.60
#